data_39dd1f05a2f56c4db3741b2b07d7bb13
#
_entry.id   39dd1f05a2f56c4db3741b2b07d7bb13
#
_cell.length_a   1.000
_cell.length_b   1.000
_cell.length_c   1.000
_cell.angle_alpha   90.00
_cell.angle_beta   90.00
_cell.angle_gamma   90.00
#
_symmetry.space_group_name_H-M   'P 1'
#
loop_
_entity.id
_entity.type
_entity.pdbx_description
1 polymer ?
#
loop_
_entity_poly.entity_id
_entity_poly.type
_entity_poly.pdbx_seq_one_letter_code
_entity_poly.pdbx_strand_id
1 'polypeptide(L)'
;MKACLFGPLALTFVMAGCGGAASGASQAPKLVPDSALPGLLLRVDDVNSIMETTGMTPHTPVAQMGDHRNLLPNLNCLGVWQVNEASIYESSHWKTVRQQMFRAPDTDQWENLVVQSVVSYRTGDAAREFFTESTDRWSKCTNHNVSIQLNGRALPAWHSGELTKTDTRLSIPYTRGAGDQTRSCDHVLSVVANLILDIQACKPQQQSEVTQADDIVDKIESSLAR
;
A
#
# COMPACT_ATOMS: atom_id res chain seq x y z
N MET A 1 21.11 75.04 53.21
CA MET A 1 22.47 74.63 52.81
C MET A 1 22.54 73.12 52.74
N LYS A 2 22.45 72.52 51.60
CA LYS A 2 22.93 71.16 51.30
C LYS A 2 22.75 70.90 49.76
N ALA A 3 23.85 70.82 49.14
CA ALA A 3 23.94 70.58 47.65
C ALA A 3 23.58 69.16 47.30
N CYS A 4 22.77 68.93 46.30
CA CYS A 4 22.53 67.64 45.68
C CYS A 4 23.32 67.61 44.37
N LEU A 5 24.28 66.65 44.30
CA LEU A 5 25.00 66.26 43.12
C LEU A 5 24.12 65.38 42.20
N PHE A 6 23.94 65.76 40.98
CA PHE A 6 23.38 64.92 39.90
C PHE A 6 24.50 64.15 39.22
N GLY A 7 24.42 62.83 39.24
CA GLY A 7 25.26 61.93 38.44
C GLY A 7 24.51 61.49 37.17
N PRO A 8 25.18 61.36 36.01
CA PRO A 8 24.52 60.92 34.80
C PRO A 8 24.36 59.39 34.73
N LEU A 9 23.13 58.95 34.49
CA LEU A 9 22.75 57.57 34.29
C LEU A 9 23.05 57.20 32.84
N ALA A 10 24.01 56.29 32.62
CA ALA A 10 24.30 55.73 31.28
C ALA A 10 23.28 54.67 30.97
N LEU A 11 22.46 54.90 29.90
CA LEU A 11 21.50 53.94 29.37
C LEU A 11 22.22 52.99 28.40
N THR A 12 22.50 51.76 28.81
CA THR A 12 22.97 50.70 27.88
C THR A 12 21.78 50.07 27.17
N PHE A 13 21.69 50.31 25.85
CA PHE A 13 20.77 49.64 24.96
C PHE A 13 21.25 48.20 24.71
N VAL A 14 20.50 47.21 25.26
CA VAL A 14 20.67 45.77 24.91
C VAL A 14 19.86 45.52 23.65
N MET A 15 20.53 45.38 22.49
CA MET A 15 19.93 44.90 21.26
C MET A 15 19.62 43.39 21.42
N ALA A 16 18.35 43.05 21.70
CA ALA A 16 17.86 41.68 21.59
C ALA A 16 17.79 41.29 20.12
N GLY A 17 18.78 40.54 19.64
CA GLY A 17 18.76 39.92 18.34
C GLY A 17 17.66 38.87 18.27
N CYS A 18 16.58 39.13 17.53
CA CYS A 18 15.61 38.11 17.13
C CYS A 18 16.33 37.14 16.20
N GLY A 19 16.80 36.00 16.76
CA GLY A 19 17.20 34.84 16.00
C GLY A 19 15.96 34.29 15.31
N GLY A 20 15.80 34.59 14.01
CA GLY A 20 14.79 33.95 13.18
C GLY A 20 15.06 32.45 13.13
N ALA A 21 14.22 31.66 13.78
CA ALA A 21 14.17 30.22 13.55
C ALA A 21 13.81 30.04 12.07
N ALA A 22 14.78 29.65 11.25
CA ALA A 22 14.52 29.18 9.90
C ALA A 22 13.62 27.93 10.04
N SER A 23 12.31 28.11 9.84
CA SER A 23 11.38 27.02 9.65
C SER A 23 11.87 26.26 8.42
N GLY A 24 12.55 25.14 8.61
CA GLY A 24 12.89 24.24 7.53
C GLY A 24 11.57 23.79 6.87
N ALA A 25 11.21 24.44 5.77
CA ALA A 25 10.11 23.99 4.95
C ALA A 25 10.43 22.55 4.57
N SER A 26 9.69 21.61 5.10
CA SER A 26 9.75 20.20 4.68
C SER A 26 9.51 20.18 3.19
N GLN A 27 10.54 19.85 2.42
CA GLN A 27 10.44 19.80 0.98
C GLN A 27 9.42 18.69 0.62
N ALA A 28 8.35 19.05 -0.09
CA ALA A 28 7.34 18.08 -0.53
C ALA A 28 8.04 16.89 -1.22
N PRO A 29 7.61 15.66 -0.96
CA PRO A 29 8.21 14.48 -1.59
C PRO A 29 8.24 14.63 -3.10
N LYS A 30 9.37 14.30 -3.71
CA LYS A 30 9.52 14.35 -5.18
C LYS A 30 8.54 13.37 -5.81
N LEU A 31 7.76 13.84 -6.78
CA LEU A 31 6.82 12.99 -7.51
C LEU A 31 7.56 11.96 -8.38
N VAL A 32 7.05 10.75 -8.37
CA VAL A 32 7.54 9.65 -9.21
C VAL A 32 6.89 9.76 -10.60
N PRO A 33 7.65 9.82 -11.69
CA PRO A 33 7.09 9.90 -13.04
C PRO A 33 6.53 8.55 -13.48
N ASP A 34 5.47 8.54 -14.32
CA ASP A 34 4.82 7.31 -14.81
C ASP A 34 5.80 6.38 -15.54
N SER A 35 6.82 6.93 -16.19
CA SER A 35 7.85 6.16 -16.88
C SER A 35 8.70 5.30 -15.94
N ALA A 36 8.72 5.60 -14.64
CA ALA A 36 9.45 4.82 -13.66
C ALA A 36 8.67 3.57 -13.19
N LEU A 37 7.34 3.55 -13.31
CA LEU A 37 6.50 2.49 -12.76
C LEU A 37 6.91 1.06 -13.17
N PRO A 38 7.26 0.78 -14.44
CA PRO A 38 7.71 -0.56 -14.82
C PRO A 38 8.97 -1.02 -14.08
N GLY A 39 9.85 -0.10 -13.74
CA GLY A 39 11.09 -0.37 -13.02
C GLY A 39 10.92 -0.55 -11.50
N LEU A 40 9.75 -0.23 -10.96
CA LEU A 40 9.41 -0.43 -9.54
C LEU A 40 8.88 -1.84 -9.26
N LEU A 41 8.32 -2.52 -10.27
CA LEU A 41 7.89 -3.91 -10.10
C LEU A 41 9.12 -4.79 -9.85
N LEU A 42 9.04 -5.62 -8.81
CA LEU A 42 10.11 -6.54 -8.46
C LEU A 42 10.26 -7.62 -9.54
N ARG A 43 11.50 -8.03 -9.77
CA ARG A 43 11.83 -9.11 -10.70
C ARG A 43 11.57 -10.47 -10.06
N VAL A 44 11.47 -11.50 -10.89
CA VAL A 44 11.20 -12.87 -10.45
C VAL A 44 12.18 -13.38 -9.39
N ASP A 45 13.47 -13.01 -9.48
CA ASP A 45 14.48 -13.42 -8.53
C ASP A 45 14.21 -12.83 -7.13
N ASP A 46 13.80 -11.55 -7.08
CA ASP A 46 13.42 -10.88 -5.84
C ASP A 46 12.15 -11.50 -5.24
N VAL A 47 11.15 -11.76 -6.08
CA VAL A 47 9.88 -12.41 -5.66
C VAL A 47 10.14 -13.82 -5.15
N ASN A 48 10.96 -14.63 -5.84
CA ASN A 48 11.35 -15.95 -5.37
C ASN A 48 12.03 -15.91 -4.00
N SER A 49 12.94 -14.94 -3.80
CA SER A 49 13.64 -14.77 -2.53
C SER A 49 12.69 -14.43 -1.39
N ILE A 50 11.77 -13.48 -1.61
CA ILE A 50 10.78 -13.05 -0.60
C ILE A 50 9.78 -14.19 -0.30
N MET A 51 9.31 -14.87 -1.32
CA MET A 51 8.36 -15.98 -1.19
C MET A 51 9.01 -17.27 -0.68
N GLU A 52 10.35 -17.29 -0.54
CA GLU A 52 11.14 -18.47 -0.12
C GLU A 52 10.88 -19.69 -1.03
N THR A 53 10.81 -19.44 -2.34
CA THR A 53 10.58 -20.45 -3.36
C THR A 53 11.47 -20.20 -4.58
N THR A 54 11.53 -21.14 -5.51
CA THR A 54 12.33 -21.02 -6.75
C THR A 54 11.48 -21.12 -8.02
N GLY A 55 10.17 -21.26 -7.88
CA GLY A 55 9.30 -21.66 -8.99
C GLY A 55 8.29 -20.60 -9.44
N MET A 56 8.41 -19.35 -8.98
CA MET A 56 7.46 -18.29 -9.39
C MET A 56 7.61 -17.98 -10.87
N THR A 57 6.52 -18.12 -11.61
CA THR A 57 6.44 -17.80 -13.04
C THR A 57 5.80 -16.42 -13.20
N PRO A 58 6.53 -15.44 -13.78
CA PRO A 58 5.99 -14.10 -14.03
C PRO A 58 5.02 -14.11 -15.21
N HIS A 59 3.84 -13.52 -15.02
CA HIS A 59 2.92 -13.19 -16.11
C HIS A 59 3.32 -11.88 -16.79
N THR A 60 2.83 -11.65 -18.00
CA THR A 60 3.04 -10.38 -18.70
C THR A 60 2.45 -9.23 -17.88
N PRO A 61 3.22 -8.18 -17.60
CA PRO A 61 2.70 -7.01 -16.90
C PRO A 61 1.54 -6.36 -17.64
N VAL A 62 0.53 -5.92 -16.90
CA VAL A 62 -0.64 -5.22 -17.43
C VAL A 62 -0.67 -3.76 -16.99
N ALA A 63 -1.37 -2.93 -17.76
CA ALA A 63 -1.54 -1.50 -17.54
C ALA A 63 -3.02 -1.11 -17.39
N GLN A 64 -3.83 -2.04 -16.92
CA GLN A 64 -5.28 -1.89 -16.79
C GLN A 64 -5.72 -2.37 -15.41
N MET A 65 -6.76 -1.75 -14.87
CA MET A 65 -7.45 -2.24 -13.68
C MET A 65 -8.26 -3.49 -14.01
N GLY A 66 -8.33 -4.42 -13.05
CA GLY A 66 -9.27 -5.54 -13.10
C GLY A 66 -10.71 -5.09 -12.85
N ASP A 67 -11.68 -5.89 -13.25
CA ASP A 67 -13.09 -5.64 -12.93
C ASP A 67 -13.77 -6.95 -12.50
N HIS A 68 -13.84 -7.14 -11.19
CA HIS A 68 -14.45 -8.31 -10.57
C HIS A 68 -15.74 -7.97 -9.81
N ARG A 69 -16.37 -6.83 -10.12
CA ARG A 69 -17.61 -6.38 -9.46
C ARG A 69 -18.75 -7.39 -9.50
N ASN A 70 -18.72 -8.32 -10.44
CA ASN A 70 -19.72 -9.39 -10.57
C ASN A 70 -19.49 -10.57 -9.59
N LEU A 71 -18.34 -10.63 -8.91
CA LEU A 71 -18.01 -11.73 -8.00
C LEU A 71 -18.57 -11.54 -6.59
N LEU A 72 -18.82 -10.30 -6.19
CA LEU A 72 -19.22 -9.95 -4.83
C LEU A 72 -20.51 -9.13 -4.84
N PRO A 73 -21.49 -9.49 -3.97
CA PRO A 73 -22.72 -8.69 -3.81
C PRO A 73 -22.45 -7.35 -3.11
N ASN A 74 -21.36 -7.24 -2.34
CA ASN A 74 -20.94 -6.04 -1.64
C ASN A 74 -19.54 -5.60 -2.12
N LEU A 75 -19.49 -4.49 -2.85
CA LEU A 75 -18.26 -3.96 -3.41
C LEU A 75 -17.34 -3.30 -2.37
N ASN A 76 -17.83 -2.97 -1.17
CA ASN A 76 -17.02 -2.27 -0.16
C ASN A 76 -15.75 -3.05 0.22
N CYS A 77 -15.82 -4.39 0.25
CA CYS A 77 -14.67 -5.24 0.57
C CYS A 77 -13.91 -5.74 -0.66
N LEU A 78 -14.35 -5.39 -1.88
CA LEU A 78 -13.70 -5.88 -3.09
C LEU A 78 -12.20 -5.51 -3.15
N GLY A 79 -11.87 -4.27 -2.75
CA GLY A 79 -10.48 -3.82 -2.68
C GLY A 79 -9.64 -4.45 -1.57
N VAL A 80 -10.25 -5.24 -0.66
CA VAL A 80 -9.52 -6.09 0.30
C VAL A 80 -9.18 -7.45 -0.33
N TRP A 81 -10.06 -7.96 -1.20
CA TRP A 81 -9.94 -9.29 -1.79
C TRP A 81 -9.19 -9.31 -3.13
N GLN A 82 -9.12 -8.19 -3.81
CA GLN A 82 -8.54 -8.08 -5.15
C GLN A 82 -7.70 -6.82 -5.28
N VAL A 83 -6.53 -6.99 -5.89
CA VAL A 83 -5.62 -5.89 -6.24
C VAL A 83 -6.16 -5.15 -7.46
N ASN A 84 -6.05 -3.82 -7.50
CA ASN A 84 -6.37 -3.00 -8.66
C ASN A 84 -7.80 -3.14 -9.20
N GLU A 85 -8.79 -3.08 -8.35
CA GLU A 85 -10.19 -3.16 -8.80
C GLU A 85 -10.71 -1.83 -9.35
N ALA A 86 -11.13 -1.83 -10.61
CA ALA A 86 -11.66 -0.65 -11.29
C ALA A 86 -12.76 0.03 -10.49
N SER A 87 -13.72 -0.73 -9.94
CA SER A 87 -14.82 -0.19 -9.13
C SER A 87 -14.38 0.51 -7.84
N ILE A 88 -13.16 0.25 -7.38
CA ILE A 88 -12.56 0.90 -6.20
C ILE A 88 -11.75 2.14 -6.60
N TYR A 89 -11.07 2.07 -7.73
CA TYR A 89 -10.15 3.11 -8.18
C TYR A 89 -10.82 4.18 -9.08
N GLU A 90 -11.97 3.88 -9.73
CA GLU A 90 -12.61 4.77 -10.73
C GLU A 90 -12.80 6.21 -10.25
N SER A 91 -13.24 6.43 -9.01
CA SER A 91 -13.49 7.75 -8.45
C SER A 91 -12.23 8.51 -8.01
N SER A 92 -11.09 7.82 -7.89
CA SER A 92 -9.87 8.38 -7.30
C SER A 92 -9.03 9.20 -8.27
N HIS A 93 -9.41 9.26 -9.54
CA HIS A 93 -8.66 9.98 -10.58
C HIS A 93 -7.20 9.54 -10.71
N TRP A 94 -6.92 8.24 -10.50
CA TRP A 94 -5.60 7.66 -10.75
C TRP A 94 -5.13 7.95 -12.18
N LYS A 95 -3.82 7.84 -12.43
CA LYS A 95 -3.22 8.27 -13.70
C LYS A 95 -2.69 7.09 -14.52
N THR A 96 -1.88 6.26 -13.91
CA THR A 96 -1.21 5.12 -14.58
C THR A 96 -1.10 3.97 -13.60
N VAL A 97 -1.27 2.75 -14.08
CA VAL A 97 -1.07 1.52 -13.33
C VAL A 97 -0.06 0.62 -14.02
N ARG A 98 0.72 -0.10 -13.24
CA ARG A 98 1.48 -1.26 -13.66
C ARG A 98 1.28 -2.37 -12.65
N GLN A 99 0.85 -3.54 -13.14
CA GLN A 99 0.61 -4.72 -12.32
C GLN A 99 1.30 -5.91 -12.94
N GLN A 100 1.84 -6.78 -12.10
CA GLN A 100 2.35 -8.08 -12.52
C GLN A 100 1.97 -9.17 -11.53
N MET A 101 1.54 -10.29 -12.05
CA MET A 101 1.22 -11.50 -11.29
C MET A 101 2.34 -12.53 -11.44
N PHE A 102 2.56 -13.30 -10.38
CA PHE A 102 3.45 -14.46 -10.34
C PHE A 102 2.70 -15.63 -9.71
N ARG A 103 2.89 -16.82 -10.21
CA ARG A 103 2.33 -18.06 -9.64
C ARG A 103 3.33 -19.19 -9.61
N ALA A 104 3.19 -20.08 -8.65
CA ALA A 104 3.92 -21.32 -8.56
C ALA A 104 3.03 -22.43 -7.97
N PRO A 105 2.80 -23.58 -8.67
CA PRO A 105 3.01 -23.74 -10.13
C PRO A 105 2.15 -22.78 -10.96
N ASP A 106 2.52 -22.51 -12.22
CA ASP A 106 1.72 -21.66 -13.10
C ASP A 106 0.51 -22.39 -13.69
N THR A 107 -0.42 -22.71 -12.82
CA THR A 107 -1.70 -23.40 -13.12
C THR A 107 -2.81 -22.77 -12.29
N ASP A 108 -4.06 -23.18 -12.53
CA ASP A 108 -5.19 -22.75 -11.70
C ASP A 108 -5.14 -23.33 -10.27
N GLN A 109 -4.32 -24.37 -10.05
CA GLN A 109 -4.06 -24.99 -8.74
C GLN A 109 -2.71 -24.51 -8.16
N TRP A 110 -2.45 -23.21 -8.25
CA TRP A 110 -1.24 -22.61 -7.71
C TRP A 110 -1.15 -22.76 -6.17
N GLU A 111 0.05 -22.83 -5.67
CA GLU A 111 0.36 -22.86 -4.23
C GLU A 111 0.81 -21.49 -3.73
N ASN A 112 1.65 -20.83 -4.52
CA ASN A 112 2.14 -19.49 -4.24
C ASN A 112 1.63 -18.50 -5.29
N LEU A 113 1.18 -17.33 -4.83
CA LEU A 113 0.72 -16.23 -5.67
C LEU A 113 1.30 -14.93 -5.16
N VAL A 114 1.76 -14.11 -6.07
CA VAL A 114 2.04 -12.68 -5.81
C VAL A 114 1.35 -11.87 -6.89
N VAL A 115 0.65 -10.82 -6.48
CA VAL A 115 0.18 -9.74 -7.36
C VAL A 115 0.79 -8.46 -6.83
N GLN A 116 1.66 -7.85 -7.60
CA GLN A 116 2.24 -6.55 -7.28
C GLN A 116 1.71 -5.49 -8.24
N SER A 117 1.34 -4.35 -7.70
CA SER A 117 0.82 -3.23 -8.44
C SER A 117 1.35 -1.90 -7.92
N VAL A 118 1.63 -0.99 -8.85
CA VAL A 118 1.98 0.40 -8.59
C VAL A 118 1.04 1.28 -9.37
N VAL A 119 0.32 2.16 -8.66
CA VAL A 119 -0.66 3.10 -9.22
C VAL A 119 -0.18 4.52 -8.98
N SER A 120 -0.04 5.34 -10.03
CA SER A 120 0.37 6.74 -9.89
C SER A 120 -0.83 7.69 -9.89
N TYR A 121 -0.65 8.79 -9.18
CA TYR A 121 -1.56 9.92 -9.09
C TYR A 121 -0.87 11.20 -9.59
N ARG A 122 -1.66 12.25 -9.86
CA ARG A 122 -1.11 13.55 -10.28
C ARG A 122 -0.34 14.25 -9.17
N THR A 123 -0.73 14.02 -7.91
CA THR A 123 -0.14 14.62 -6.72
C THR A 123 -0.05 13.60 -5.60
N GLY A 124 0.81 13.85 -4.62
CA GLY A 124 0.86 13.06 -3.39
C GLY A 124 -0.42 13.15 -2.56
N ASP A 125 -1.09 14.31 -2.58
CA ASP A 125 -2.34 14.50 -1.85
C ASP A 125 -3.46 13.62 -2.42
N ALA A 126 -3.57 13.50 -3.75
CA ALA A 126 -4.55 12.61 -4.38
C ALA A 126 -4.31 11.12 -4.03
N ALA A 127 -3.05 10.68 -3.98
CA ALA A 127 -2.72 9.33 -3.53
C ALA A 127 -3.09 9.13 -2.05
N ARG A 128 -2.82 10.11 -1.21
CA ARG A 128 -3.16 10.07 0.23
C ARG A 128 -4.67 10.10 0.48
N GLU A 129 -5.42 10.85 -0.32
CA GLU A 129 -6.89 10.85 -0.27
C GLU A 129 -7.44 9.45 -0.55
N PHE A 130 -7.00 8.80 -1.63
CA PHE A 130 -7.37 7.42 -1.94
C PHE A 130 -6.99 6.44 -0.81
N PHE A 131 -5.80 6.61 -0.22
CA PHE A 131 -5.37 5.79 0.91
C PHE A 131 -6.29 5.97 2.12
N THR A 132 -6.68 7.21 2.43
CA THR A 132 -7.60 7.52 3.53
C THR A 132 -8.97 6.88 3.31
N GLU A 133 -9.54 7.02 2.12
CA GLU A 133 -10.80 6.36 1.74
C GLU A 133 -10.69 4.83 1.81
N SER A 134 -9.54 4.27 1.40
CA SER A 134 -9.28 2.84 1.49
C SER A 134 -9.20 2.37 2.94
N THR A 135 -8.63 3.19 3.84
CA THR A 135 -8.62 2.91 5.28
C THR A 135 -10.03 2.76 5.83
N ASP A 136 -10.95 3.64 5.46
CA ASP A 136 -12.34 3.59 5.88
C ASP A 136 -13.07 2.36 5.31
N ARG A 137 -12.80 2.01 4.05
CA ARG A 137 -13.37 0.81 3.42
C ARG A 137 -12.86 -0.48 4.08
N TRP A 138 -11.54 -0.62 4.23
CA TRP A 138 -10.90 -1.81 4.79
C TRP A 138 -11.28 -2.05 6.25
N SER A 139 -11.47 -0.98 7.03
CA SER A 139 -11.93 -1.08 8.44
C SER A 139 -13.30 -1.76 8.59
N LYS A 140 -14.13 -1.76 7.55
CA LYS A 140 -15.44 -2.43 7.53
C LYS A 140 -15.34 -3.89 7.12
N CYS A 141 -14.17 -4.34 6.67
CA CYS A 141 -13.93 -5.66 6.11
C CYS A 141 -12.99 -6.51 6.98
N THR A 142 -12.67 -6.03 8.17
CA THR A 142 -11.88 -6.77 9.17
C THR A 142 -12.74 -7.89 9.80
N ASN A 143 -12.13 -9.04 10.07
CA ASN A 143 -12.79 -10.22 10.62
C ASN A 143 -14.08 -10.59 9.88
N HIS A 144 -14.06 -10.48 8.55
CA HIS A 144 -15.22 -10.62 7.68
C HIS A 144 -15.16 -11.88 6.83
N ASN A 145 -16.33 -12.49 6.60
CA ASN A 145 -16.48 -13.63 5.71
C ASN A 145 -17.18 -13.19 4.45
N VAL A 146 -16.64 -13.54 3.29
CA VAL A 146 -17.31 -13.29 2.03
C VAL A 146 -17.54 -14.57 1.25
N SER A 147 -18.78 -14.76 0.80
CA SER A 147 -19.15 -15.84 -0.10
C SER A 147 -19.04 -15.36 -1.54
N ILE A 148 -18.27 -16.06 -2.34
CA ILE A 148 -18.05 -15.74 -3.75
C ILE A 148 -18.90 -16.69 -4.58
N GLN A 149 -19.58 -16.13 -5.58
CA GLN A 149 -20.32 -16.91 -6.58
C GLN A 149 -19.76 -16.67 -7.97
N LEU A 150 -19.50 -17.73 -8.70
CA LEU A 150 -19.07 -17.65 -10.09
C LEU A 150 -20.02 -18.51 -10.94
N ASN A 151 -20.69 -17.90 -11.91
CA ASN A 151 -21.65 -18.55 -12.79
C ASN A 151 -22.72 -19.37 -12.03
N GLY A 152 -23.23 -18.83 -10.93
CA GLY A 152 -24.23 -19.50 -10.08
C GLY A 152 -23.69 -20.63 -9.19
N ARG A 153 -22.38 -20.88 -9.20
CA ARG A 153 -21.73 -21.86 -8.33
C ARG A 153 -21.06 -21.15 -7.17
N ALA A 154 -21.38 -21.56 -5.95
CA ALA A 154 -20.69 -21.10 -4.75
C ALA A 154 -19.21 -21.60 -4.76
N LEU A 155 -18.28 -20.67 -4.59
CA LEU A 155 -16.88 -20.97 -4.32
C LEU A 155 -16.63 -20.99 -2.80
N PRO A 156 -15.52 -21.59 -2.34
CA PRO A 156 -15.13 -21.51 -0.94
C PRO A 156 -15.09 -20.06 -0.45
N ALA A 157 -15.65 -19.85 0.74
CA ALA A 157 -15.67 -18.52 1.35
C ALA A 157 -14.24 -18.03 1.64
N TRP A 158 -14.05 -16.71 1.60
CA TRP A 158 -12.83 -16.07 2.05
C TRP A 158 -13.06 -15.47 3.45
N HIS A 159 -12.01 -15.48 4.26
CA HIS A 159 -12.05 -15.00 5.63
C HIS A 159 -10.93 -14.03 5.85
N SER A 160 -11.24 -12.76 6.08
CA SER A 160 -10.24 -11.77 6.48
C SER A 160 -10.02 -11.81 7.98
N GLY A 161 -8.78 -11.52 8.39
CA GLY A 161 -8.41 -11.29 9.78
C GLY A 161 -8.55 -9.82 10.18
N GLU A 162 -7.76 -9.43 11.15
CA GLU A 162 -7.74 -8.07 11.67
C GLU A 162 -6.92 -7.13 10.80
N LEU A 163 -7.43 -5.92 10.58
CA LEU A 163 -6.71 -4.88 9.85
C LEU A 163 -5.64 -4.25 10.73
N THR A 164 -4.41 -4.30 10.28
CA THR A 164 -3.31 -3.48 10.81
C THR A 164 -3.18 -2.20 9.98
N LYS A 165 -3.04 -1.06 10.63
CA LYS A 165 -2.93 0.24 9.95
C LYS A 165 -1.91 1.17 10.60
N THR A 166 -1.21 1.89 9.74
CA THR A 166 -0.35 3.03 10.06
C THR A 166 -0.79 4.26 9.26
N ASP A 167 -0.05 5.36 9.36
CA ASP A 167 -0.33 6.58 8.57
C ASP A 167 -0.10 6.39 7.06
N THR A 168 0.63 5.34 6.66
CA THR A 168 1.02 5.12 5.25
C THR A 168 0.78 3.70 4.77
N ARG A 169 0.34 2.77 5.62
CA ARG A 169 0.20 1.36 5.26
C ARG A 169 -1.01 0.72 5.91
N LEU A 170 -1.75 -0.08 5.15
CA LEU A 170 -2.78 -1.00 5.59
C LEU A 170 -2.30 -2.41 5.27
N SER A 171 -2.48 -3.36 6.20
CA SER A 171 -2.24 -4.79 5.97
C SER A 171 -3.39 -5.59 6.56
N ILE A 172 -3.89 -6.55 5.80
CA ILE A 172 -4.98 -7.42 6.22
C ILE A 172 -4.68 -8.86 5.80
N PRO A 173 -4.50 -9.78 6.76
CA PRO A 173 -4.38 -11.20 6.45
C PRO A 173 -5.74 -11.77 6.05
N TYR A 174 -5.75 -12.74 5.15
CA TYR A 174 -6.97 -13.48 4.84
C TYR A 174 -6.66 -14.91 4.39
N THR A 175 -7.66 -15.79 4.48
CA THR A 175 -7.60 -17.14 3.94
C THR A 175 -8.59 -17.31 2.80
N ARG A 176 -8.25 -18.15 1.83
CA ARG A 176 -9.11 -18.51 0.69
C ARG A 176 -8.91 -19.99 0.30
N GLY A 177 -9.93 -20.56 -0.33
CA GLY A 177 -9.89 -21.97 -0.73
C GLY A 177 -10.55 -22.89 0.28
N ALA A 178 -10.40 -24.18 0.11
CA ALA A 178 -10.92 -25.22 1.00
C ALA A 178 -10.01 -26.45 1.00
N GLY A 179 -9.94 -27.17 2.13
CA GLY A 179 -9.10 -28.36 2.29
C GLY A 179 -7.64 -28.07 1.95
N ASP A 180 -7.00 -28.94 1.21
CA ASP A 180 -5.59 -28.83 0.80
C ASP A 180 -5.34 -27.63 -0.15
N GLN A 181 -6.39 -27.06 -0.70
CA GLN A 181 -6.32 -25.85 -1.53
C GLN A 181 -6.49 -24.57 -0.74
N THR A 182 -6.51 -24.63 0.59
CA THR A 182 -6.54 -23.43 1.43
C THR A 182 -5.21 -22.70 1.34
N ARG A 183 -5.28 -21.39 1.14
CA ARG A 183 -4.12 -20.49 1.09
C ARG A 183 -4.27 -19.41 2.16
N SER A 184 -3.17 -19.13 2.83
CA SER A 184 -3.02 -17.95 3.68
C SER A 184 -2.43 -16.83 2.84
N CYS A 185 -3.03 -15.67 2.91
CA CYS A 185 -2.66 -14.51 2.12
C CYS A 185 -2.49 -13.30 3.03
N ASP A 186 -1.71 -12.34 2.57
CA ASP A 186 -1.65 -10.98 3.09
C ASP A 186 -1.88 -10.00 1.94
N HIS A 187 -2.64 -8.95 2.21
CA HIS A 187 -2.87 -7.85 1.28
C HIS A 187 -2.45 -6.55 1.92
N VAL A 188 -1.53 -5.86 1.27
CA VAL A 188 -0.96 -4.59 1.73
C VAL A 188 -1.26 -3.48 0.74
N LEU A 189 -1.80 -2.38 1.25
CA LEU A 189 -1.94 -1.11 0.54
C LEU A 189 -1.03 -0.08 1.19
N SER A 190 -0.11 0.50 0.43
CA SER A 190 0.79 1.55 0.94
C SER A 190 0.73 2.81 0.08
N VAL A 191 0.89 3.98 0.72
CA VAL A 191 1.01 5.27 0.05
C VAL A 191 2.41 5.84 0.23
N VAL A 192 3.09 6.11 -0.88
CA VAL A 192 4.43 6.73 -0.89
C VAL A 192 4.52 7.76 -2.02
N ALA A 193 4.89 9.00 -1.71
CA ALA A 193 4.88 10.13 -2.66
C ALA A 193 3.50 10.25 -3.35
N ASN A 194 3.46 10.14 -4.69
CA ASN A 194 2.23 10.13 -5.49
C ASN A 194 1.83 8.72 -5.95
N LEU A 195 2.28 7.70 -5.25
CA LEU A 195 2.00 6.30 -5.59
C LEU A 195 1.13 5.63 -4.54
N ILE A 196 0.32 4.68 -5.01
CA ILE A 196 -0.24 3.59 -4.22
C ILE A 196 0.45 2.31 -4.65
N LEU A 197 0.98 1.58 -3.68
CA LEU A 197 1.43 0.20 -3.81
C LEU A 197 0.30 -0.70 -3.33
N ASP A 198 -0.16 -1.61 -4.17
CA ASP A 198 -1.31 -2.48 -3.92
C ASP A 198 -0.83 -3.91 -4.16
N ILE A 199 -0.50 -4.63 -3.08
CA ILE A 199 0.31 -5.85 -3.11
C ILE A 199 -0.42 -6.98 -2.39
N GLN A 200 -0.47 -8.15 -3.01
CA GLN A 200 -1.01 -9.35 -2.43
C GLN A 200 0.01 -10.49 -2.54
N ALA A 201 0.20 -11.24 -1.46
CA ALA A 201 1.00 -12.46 -1.44
C ALA A 201 0.22 -13.59 -0.77
N CYS A 202 0.25 -14.79 -1.36
CA CYS A 202 -0.40 -15.98 -0.83
C CYS A 202 0.57 -17.17 -0.82
N LYS A 203 0.50 -17.96 0.24
CA LYS A 203 1.26 -19.23 0.42
C LYS A 203 0.30 -20.38 0.81
N PRO A 204 0.72 -21.63 0.72
CA PRO A 204 -0.01 -22.72 1.35
C PRO A 204 -0.31 -22.39 2.81
N GLN A 205 -1.48 -22.79 3.30
CA GLN A 205 -1.87 -22.47 4.67
C GLN A 205 -0.80 -22.93 5.66
N GLN A 206 -0.30 -21.98 6.44
CA GLN A 206 0.73 -22.18 7.45
C GLN A 206 0.19 -21.76 8.82
N GLN A 207 0.88 -22.18 9.88
CA GLN A 207 0.57 -21.75 11.24
C GLN A 207 1.06 -20.33 11.55
N SER A 208 2.05 -19.83 10.77
CA SER A 208 2.57 -18.47 10.86
C SER A 208 1.84 -17.53 9.91
N GLU A 209 1.75 -16.29 10.30
CA GLU A 209 1.22 -15.20 9.46
C GLU A 209 2.07 -15.05 8.19
N VAL A 210 1.41 -14.70 7.08
CA VAL A 210 2.07 -14.39 5.80
C VAL A 210 2.39 -12.90 5.79
N THR A 211 3.66 -12.54 5.67
CA THR A 211 4.14 -11.14 5.68
C THR A 211 4.80 -10.74 4.36
N GLN A 212 4.81 -11.61 3.38
CA GLN A 212 5.54 -11.42 2.14
C GLN A 212 5.04 -10.23 1.31
N ALA A 213 3.78 -9.82 1.47
CA ALA A 213 3.29 -8.60 0.83
C ALA A 213 3.94 -7.35 1.43
N ASP A 214 4.12 -7.29 2.76
CA ASP A 214 4.87 -6.23 3.43
C ASP A 214 6.34 -6.19 2.97
N ASP A 215 7.01 -7.33 2.88
CA ASP A 215 8.41 -7.43 2.42
C ASP A 215 8.57 -6.90 0.97
N ILE A 216 7.58 -7.16 0.11
CA ILE A 216 7.55 -6.64 -1.27
C ILE A 216 7.40 -5.11 -1.24
N VAL A 217 6.47 -4.58 -0.44
CA VAL A 217 6.28 -3.13 -0.27
C VAL A 217 7.57 -2.49 0.22
N ASP A 218 8.20 -3.02 1.27
CA ASP A 218 9.45 -2.50 1.83
C ASP A 218 10.56 -2.43 0.79
N LYS A 219 10.68 -3.45 -0.04
CA LYS A 219 11.69 -3.50 -1.11
C LYS A 219 11.41 -2.45 -2.20
N ILE A 220 10.16 -2.25 -2.58
CA ILE A 220 9.77 -1.20 -3.55
C ILE A 220 10.03 0.19 -2.96
N GLU A 221 9.59 0.46 -1.73
CA GLU A 221 9.81 1.74 -1.05
C GLU A 221 11.30 2.06 -0.89
N SER A 222 12.11 1.07 -0.53
CA SER A 222 13.57 1.21 -0.43
C SER A 222 14.23 1.58 -1.77
N SER A 223 13.64 1.19 -2.90
CA SER A 223 14.12 1.56 -4.23
C SER A 223 13.80 3.01 -4.59
N LEU A 224 12.72 3.56 -4.05
CA LEU A 224 12.29 4.95 -4.25
C LEU A 224 13.11 5.96 -3.41
N ALA A 225 13.71 5.50 -2.32
CA ALA A 225 14.52 6.34 -1.42
C ALA A 225 15.95 6.58 -1.94
N ARG A 226 16.35 5.92 -3.02
CA ARG A 226 17.68 6.04 -3.66
C ARG A 226 17.66 7.02 -4.81
#